data_1087e11faab0e2e80ac7d098c764d2c5
#
_entry.id   1087e11faab0e2e80ac7d098c764d2c5
#
_cell.length_a   1.000
_cell.length_b   1.000
_cell.length_c   1.000
_cell.angle_alpha   90.00
_cell.angle_beta   90.00
_cell.angle_gamma   90.00
#
_symmetry.space_group_name_H-M   'P 1'
#
loop_
_entity.id
_entity.type
_entity.pdbx_description
1 polymer ?
#
loop_
_entity_poly.entity_id
_entity_poly.type
_entity_poly.pdbx_seq_one_letter_code
_entity_poly.pdbx_strand_id
1 'polypeptide(L)'
;MSAEKPRIATIVRETGESKISVTVNLDGTGEVEVDTPIGFLKHMLHQIARHGLIDLKVEANGDLETGSHHTVEDTAIALGRAIDQALGDRKGIVRMADRTCPLDEALTQAVLDLSGRGYAVVNMGLDNNVGEFPADLARHFFEAIAVEGRFCLHIRVLSGQNEHHVIESAFKAFARAMGDASRLNPRDPGTVPSTKGTLN
;
A
#
# COMPACT_ATOMS: atom_id res chain seq x y z
N MET A 1 14.37 25.67 -13.52
CA MET A 1 13.53 24.63 -12.90
C MET A 1 14.36 24.03 -11.79
N SER A 2 14.04 24.28 -10.52
CA SER A 2 14.68 23.56 -9.41
C SER A 2 14.32 22.09 -9.58
N ALA A 3 15.30 21.20 -9.55
CA ALA A 3 15.04 19.76 -9.52
C ALA A 3 14.18 19.51 -8.27
N GLU A 4 12.95 19.07 -8.46
CA GLU A 4 12.10 18.66 -7.34
C GLU A 4 12.84 17.55 -6.60
N LYS A 5 12.83 17.63 -5.27
CA LYS A 5 13.47 16.62 -4.43
C LYS A 5 12.73 15.30 -4.65
N PRO A 6 13.41 14.19 -4.96
CA PRO A 6 12.73 12.92 -5.20
C PRO A 6 11.92 12.52 -3.96
N ARG A 7 10.70 12.03 -4.16
CA ARG A 7 9.78 11.59 -3.10
C ARG A 7 10.11 10.18 -2.65
N ILE A 8 11.26 10.08 -1.98
CA ILE A 8 11.83 8.81 -1.48
C ILE A 8 11.87 8.86 0.05
N ALA A 9 11.47 7.76 0.67
CA ALA A 9 11.56 7.58 2.12
C ALA A 9 11.97 6.16 2.49
N THR A 10 12.72 6.04 3.58
CA THR A 10 13.09 4.75 4.17
C THR A 10 12.65 4.71 5.62
N ILE A 11 11.94 3.67 6.00
CA ILE A 11 11.54 3.36 7.37
C ILE A 11 12.21 2.07 7.80
N VAL A 12 12.84 2.11 8.97
CA VAL A 12 13.32 0.92 9.68
C VAL A 12 12.48 0.78 10.94
N ARG A 13 11.88 -0.38 11.12
CA ARG A 13 11.11 -0.75 12.30
C ARG A 13 11.70 -2.02 12.90
N GLU A 14 12.07 -1.97 14.16
CA GLU A 14 12.63 -3.10 14.90
C GLU A 14 11.85 -3.24 16.20
N THR A 15 11.35 -4.42 16.46
CA THR A 15 10.62 -4.81 17.67
C THR A 15 11.26 -6.06 18.26
N GLY A 16 10.70 -6.61 19.33
CA GLY A 16 11.12 -7.92 19.84
C GLY A 16 10.70 -9.09 18.93
N GLU A 17 9.82 -8.85 17.95
CA GLU A 17 9.16 -9.86 17.12
C GLU A 17 9.56 -9.77 15.66
N SER A 18 9.98 -8.59 15.18
CA SER A 18 10.29 -8.37 13.77
C SER A 18 11.40 -7.33 13.55
N LYS A 19 12.06 -7.44 12.38
CA LYS A 19 12.97 -6.43 11.86
C LYS A 19 12.61 -6.16 10.40
N ILE A 20 12.10 -4.96 10.16
CA ILE A 20 11.55 -4.53 8.88
C ILE A 20 12.28 -3.28 8.38
N SER A 21 12.68 -3.29 7.12
CA SER A 21 13.20 -2.10 6.41
C SER A 21 12.42 -1.93 5.12
N VAL A 22 11.83 -0.74 4.91
CA VAL A 22 11.08 -0.42 3.71
C VAL A 22 11.57 0.88 3.12
N THR A 23 11.96 0.86 1.84
CA THR A 23 12.23 2.07 1.05
C THR A 23 11.20 2.18 -0.06
N VAL A 24 10.60 3.36 -0.18
CA VAL A 24 9.61 3.70 -1.21
C VAL A 24 10.14 4.87 -2.04
N ASN A 25 9.98 4.80 -3.36
CA ASN A 25 10.11 5.94 -4.28
C ASN A 25 8.78 6.09 -5.03
N LEU A 26 8.04 7.16 -4.74
CA LEU A 26 6.73 7.44 -5.35
C LEU A 26 6.85 7.91 -6.81
N ASP A 27 8.03 8.32 -7.25
CA ASP A 27 8.34 8.76 -8.62
C ASP A 27 9.09 7.66 -9.40
N GLY A 28 8.90 6.41 -9.00
CA GLY A 28 9.57 5.25 -9.56
C GLY A 28 9.00 4.76 -10.88
N THR A 29 9.50 3.62 -11.31
CA THR A 29 9.09 2.91 -12.54
C THR A 29 8.52 1.52 -12.27
N GLY A 30 8.39 1.16 -10.98
CA GLY A 30 7.93 -0.16 -10.54
C GLY A 30 9.06 -1.16 -10.35
N GLU A 31 10.28 -0.68 -10.07
CA GLU A 31 11.38 -1.55 -9.64
C GLU A 31 11.09 -2.12 -8.25
N VAL A 32 11.43 -3.40 -8.05
CA VAL A 32 11.07 -4.09 -6.81
C VAL A 32 12.16 -5.04 -6.36
N GLU A 33 12.54 -4.90 -5.10
CA GLU A 33 13.44 -5.82 -4.40
C GLU A 33 12.78 -6.18 -3.05
N VAL A 34 12.41 -7.45 -2.89
CA VAL A 34 11.73 -7.94 -1.67
C VAL A 34 12.44 -9.17 -1.15
N ASP A 35 12.94 -9.07 0.08
CA ASP A 35 13.48 -10.17 0.87
C ASP A 35 12.58 -10.42 2.08
N THR A 36 11.83 -11.52 2.05
CA THR A 36 10.97 -12.00 3.13
C THR A 36 10.74 -13.50 2.98
N PRO A 37 10.67 -14.25 4.08
CA PRO A 37 10.35 -15.67 4.04
C PRO A 37 8.89 -15.96 3.69
N ILE A 38 7.99 -14.96 3.71
CA ILE A 38 6.56 -15.12 3.41
C ILE A 38 6.31 -14.94 1.92
N GLY A 39 6.28 -16.06 1.16
CA GLY A 39 6.20 -16.04 -0.29
C GLY A 39 5.00 -15.29 -0.86
N PHE A 40 3.82 -15.43 -0.24
CA PHE A 40 2.62 -14.74 -0.71
C PHE A 40 2.67 -13.23 -0.43
N LEU A 41 3.20 -12.79 0.72
CA LEU A 41 3.46 -11.38 1.00
C LEU A 41 4.42 -10.78 -0.03
N LYS A 42 5.52 -11.50 -0.32
CA LYS A 42 6.48 -11.09 -1.38
C LYS A 42 5.76 -10.86 -2.71
N HIS A 43 4.90 -11.81 -3.11
CA HIS A 43 4.13 -11.70 -4.34
C HIS A 43 3.21 -10.47 -4.33
N MET A 44 2.53 -10.18 -3.22
CA MET A 44 1.65 -9.01 -3.08
C MET A 44 2.42 -7.69 -3.11
N LEU A 45 3.58 -7.60 -2.49
CA LEU A 45 4.43 -6.41 -2.55
C LEU A 45 4.93 -6.13 -3.97
N HIS A 46 5.21 -7.17 -4.77
CA HIS A 46 5.50 -7.03 -6.20
C HIS A 46 4.32 -6.43 -6.98
N GLN A 47 3.06 -6.76 -6.61
CA GLN A 47 1.88 -6.12 -7.22
C GLN A 47 1.85 -4.62 -6.92
N ILE A 48 2.15 -4.23 -5.66
CA ILE A 48 2.19 -2.81 -5.27
C ILE A 48 3.19 -2.04 -6.13
N ALA A 49 4.43 -2.50 -6.20
CA ALA A 49 5.47 -1.83 -6.95
C ALA A 49 5.13 -1.76 -8.45
N ARG A 50 4.86 -2.91 -9.05
CA ARG A 50 4.71 -3.02 -10.51
C ARG A 50 3.50 -2.28 -11.04
N HIS A 51 2.35 -2.39 -10.37
CA HIS A 51 1.10 -1.78 -10.82
C HIS A 51 0.91 -0.33 -10.35
N GLY A 52 1.59 0.06 -9.26
CA GLY A 52 1.62 1.43 -8.79
C GLY A 52 2.67 2.31 -9.48
N LEU A 53 3.61 1.70 -10.22
CA LEU A 53 4.82 2.38 -10.72
C LEU A 53 5.61 3.05 -9.60
N ILE A 54 5.64 2.38 -8.45
CA ILE A 54 6.35 2.80 -7.24
C ILE A 54 7.56 1.88 -7.10
N ASP A 55 8.78 2.43 -6.96
CA ASP A 55 9.90 1.56 -6.63
C ASP A 55 9.85 1.18 -5.16
N LEU A 56 10.07 -0.09 -4.88
CA LEU A 56 9.90 -0.66 -3.55
C LEU A 56 11.05 -1.60 -3.21
N LYS A 57 11.77 -1.28 -2.12
CA LYS A 57 12.71 -2.20 -1.50
C LYS A 57 12.20 -2.57 -0.10
N VAL A 58 12.09 -3.87 0.17
CA VAL A 58 11.62 -4.41 1.45
C VAL A 58 12.54 -5.52 1.93
N GLU A 59 12.98 -5.40 3.17
CA GLU A 59 13.62 -6.47 3.93
C GLU A 59 12.74 -6.71 5.17
N ALA A 60 12.12 -7.90 5.28
CA ALA A 60 11.13 -8.19 6.31
C ALA A 60 11.36 -9.59 6.91
N ASN A 61 11.87 -9.59 8.13
CA ASN A 61 12.13 -10.80 8.91
C ASN A 61 11.39 -10.70 10.24
N GLY A 62 10.75 -11.76 10.67
CA GLY A 62 10.03 -11.84 11.96
C GLY A 62 9.97 -13.26 12.50
N ASP A 63 9.32 -13.41 13.65
CA ASP A 63 9.16 -14.62 14.42
C ASP A 63 8.10 -15.56 13.83
N LEU A 64 8.39 -16.20 12.71
CA LEU A 64 7.45 -17.09 12.02
C LEU A 64 7.01 -18.31 12.84
N GLU A 65 7.68 -18.58 13.96
CA GLU A 65 7.28 -19.62 14.93
C GLU A 65 5.88 -19.35 15.53
N THR A 66 5.50 -18.07 15.62
CA THR A 66 4.17 -17.64 16.08
C THR A 66 3.17 -17.41 14.94
N GLY A 67 3.62 -17.61 13.69
CA GLY A 67 2.87 -17.34 12.47
C GLY A 67 3.34 -16.09 11.76
N SER A 68 2.68 -15.76 10.64
CA SER A 68 3.10 -14.64 9.77
C SER A 68 2.53 -13.27 10.18
N HIS A 69 1.69 -13.21 11.23
CA HIS A 69 0.93 -12.01 11.58
C HIS A 69 1.85 -10.79 11.83
N HIS A 70 2.79 -10.91 12.79
CA HIS A 70 3.67 -9.80 13.16
C HIS A 70 4.48 -9.28 11.97
N THR A 71 5.03 -10.18 11.16
CA THR A 71 5.83 -9.79 9.98
C THR A 71 4.98 -9.07 8.93
N VAL A 72 3.75 -9.53 8.67
CA VAL A 72 2.84 -8.92 7.69
C VAL A 72 2.37 -7.55 8.18
N GLU A 73 1.92 -7.45 9.43
CA GLU A 73 1.45 -6.19 10.03
C GLU A 73 2.57 -5.15 10.09
N ASP A 74 3.74 -5.52 10.63
CA ASP A 74 4.89 -4.61 10.76
C ASP A 74 5.43 -4.14 9.39
N THR A 75 5.34 -5.00 8.37
CA THR A 75 5.65 -4.60 6.99
C THR A 75 4.65 -3.55 6.48
N ALA A 76 3.35 -3.74 6.73
CA ALA A 76 2.32 -2.78 6.34
C ALA A 76 2.47 -1.45 7.08
N ILE A 77 2.78 -1.47 8.38
CA ILE A 77 3.08 -0.29 9.20
C ILE A 77 4.27 0.48 8.61
N ALA A 78 5.39 -0.20 8.37
CA ALA A 78 6.59 0.42 7.82
C ALA A 78 6.35 1.00 6.42
N LEU A 79 5.62 0.28 5.56
CA LEU A 79 5.26 0.72 4.22
C LEU A 79 4.33 1.95 4.27
N GLY A 80 3.32 1.94 5.14
CA GLY A 80 2.43 3.09 5.34
C GLY A 80 3.20 4.34 5.75
N ARG A 81 4.09 4.22 6.75
CA ARG A 81 4.95 5.32 7.21
C ARG A 81 5.91 5.83 6.12
N ALA A 82 6.46 4.92 5.31
CA ALA A 82 7.33 5.30 4.20
C ALA A 82 6.56 6.09 3.13
N ILE A 83 5.34 5.69 2.81
CA ILE A 83 4.44 6.42 1.90
C ILE A 83 4.12 7.81 2.47
N ASP A 84 3.71 7.92 3.74
CA ASP A 84 3.42 9.21 4.39
C ASP A 84 4.62 10.16 4.36
N GLN A 85 5.80 9.64 4.70
CA GLN A 85 7.03 10.43 4.69
C GLN A 85 7.44 10.86 3.27
N ALA A 86 7.27 9.99 2.26
CA ALA A 86 7.57 10.30 0.87
C ALA A 86 6.58 11.31 0.27
N LEU A 87 5.31 11.29 0.68
CA LEU A 87 4.29 12.27 0.29
C LEU A 87 4.59 13.67 0.84
N GLY A 88 5.30 13.77 1.96
CA GLY A 88 5.64 15.04 2.59
C GLY A 88 4.41 15.90 2.92
N ASP A 89 4.38 17.12 2.43
CA ASP A 89 3.28 18.07 2.66
C ASP A 89 2.07 17.87 1.72
N ARG A 90 2.12 16.86 0.87
CA ARG A 90 1.07 16.48 -0.09
C ARG A 90 0.66 17.60 -1.06
N LYS A 91 1.55 18.56 -1.32
CA LYS A 91 1.31 19.61 -2.32
C LYS A 91 1.38 19.06 -3.73
N GLY A 92 0.53 19.59 -4.59
CA GLY A 92 0.54 19.31 -6.02
C GLY A 92 0.19 17.87 -6.41
N ILE A 93 -0.25 17.01 -5.49
CA ILE A 93 -0.67 15.65 -5.81
C ILE A 93 -2.11 15.61 -6.35
N VAL A 94 -2.48 14.53 -7.05
CA VAL A 94 -3.87 14.27 -7.47
C VAL A 94 -4.78 14.06 -6.26
N ARG A 95 -4.28 13.43 -5.18
CA ARG A 95 -4.89 13.21 -3.88
C ARG A 95 -5.90 12.07 -3.83
N MET A 96 -6.92 12.08 -4.68
CA MET A 96 -7.97 11.06 -4.69
C MET A 96 -7.92 10.26 -5.97
N ALA A 97 -8.04 8.95 -5.86
CA ALA A 97 -8.18 8.07 -7.01
C ALA A 97 -8.95 6.81 -6.64
N ASP A 98 -9.53 6.19 -7.63
CA ASP A 98 -10.12 4.87 -7.52
C ASP A 98 -9.69 3.99 -8.69
N ARG A 99 -9.63 2.69 -8.44
CA ARG A 99 -9.37 1.68 -9.46
C ARG A 99 -10.16 0.42 -9.15
N THR A 100 -10.69 -0.16 -10.20
CA THR A 100 -11.27 -1.50 -10.17
C THR A 100 -10.39 -2.41 -11.00
N CYS A 101 -9.91 -3.50 -10.43
CA CYS A 101 -9.01 -4.43 -11.10
C CYS A 101 -9.59 -5.84 -11.09
N PRO A 102 -9.61 -6.52 -12.25
CA PRO A 102 -9.97 -7.93 -12.34
C PRO A 102 -8.75 -8.84 -12.16
N LEU A 103 -9.00 -10.05 -11.74
CA LEU A 103 -8.14 -11.22 -11.94
C LEU A 103 -9.07 -12.42 -12.10
N ASP A 104 -9.17 -12.94 -13.32
CA ASP A 104 -10.11 -13.97 -13.73
C ASP A 104 -11.55 -13.64 -13.25
N GLU A 105 -12.14 -14.43 -12.34
CA GLU A 105 -13.49 -14.24 -11.80
C GLU A 105 -13.56 -13.19 -10.68
N ALA A 106 -12.40 -12.80 -10.13
CA ALA A 106 -12.33 -11.82 -9.06
C ALA A 106 -12.32 -10.38 -9.62
N LEU A 107 -13.04 -9.50 -8.96
CA LEU A 107 -13.11 -8.08 -9.29
C LEU A 107 -13.13 -7.28 -8.00
N THR A 108 -12.12 -6.45 -7.77
CA THR A 108 -12.00 -5.65 -6.56
C THR A 108 -11.82 -4.17 -6.88
N GLN A 109 -12.50 -3.32 -6.12
CA GLN A 109 -12.38 -1.87 -6.17
C GLN A 109 -11.57 -1.37 -4.97
N ALA A 110 -10.63 -0.46 -5.23
CA ALA A 110 -9.93 0.34 -4.23
C ALA A 110 -10.21 1.83 -4.49
N VAL A 111 -10.55 2.56 -3.42
CA VAL A 111 -10.76 4.02 -3.43
C VAL A 111 -9.88 4.65 -2.38
N LEU A 112 -9.10 5.66 -2.75
CA LEU A 112 -8.10 6.32 -1.92
C LEU A 112 -8.34 7.82 -1.81
N ASP A 113 -8.12 8.37 -0.61
CA ASP A 113 -7.93 9.80 -0.35
C ASP A 113 -6.69 10.01 0.53
N LEU A 114 -5.64 10.59 -0.04
CA LEU A 114 -4.39 10.92 0.65
C LEU A 114 -4.59 12.14 1.57
N SER A 115 -5.58 12.05 2.46
CA SER A 115 -6.13 13.15 3.24
C SER A 115 -5.30 13.58 4.47
N GLY A 116 -4.23 12.86 4.82
CA GLY A 116 -3.49 13.07 6.06
C GLY A 116 -4.11 12.41 7.30
N ARG A 117 -5.22 11.68 7.15
CA ARG A 117 -5.91 10.94 8.23
C ARG A 117 -6.06 9.48 7.85
N GLY A 118 -5.57 8.59 8.73
CA GLY A 118 -5.69 7.15 8.56
C GLY A 118 -7.13 6.68 8.82
N TYR A 119 -7.72 6.03 7.84
CA TYR A 119 -9.02 5.37 7.98
C TYR A 119 -9.17 4.26 6.94
N ALA A 120 -9.60 3.08 7.35
CA ALA A 120 -9.79 1.95 6.45
C ALA A 120 -11.19 1.36 6.54
N VAL A 121 -11.75 1.02 5.38
CA VAL A 121 -12.96 0.21 5.25
C VAL A 121 -12.61 -0.94 4.30
N VAL A 122 -12.39 -2.12 4.85
CA VAL A 122 -11.91 -3.28 4.09
C VAL A 122 -12.96 -4.39 4.12
N ASN A 123 -13.67 -4.56 3.01
CA ASN A 123 -14.72 -5.57 2.84
C ASN A 123 -14.27 -6.59 1.81
N MET A 124 -13.62 -7.67 2.26
CA MET A 124 -13.04 -8.70 1.38
C MET A 124 -13.81 -10.03 1.39
N GLY A 125 -14.47 -10.39 2.50
CA GLY A 125 -15.26 -11.63 2.58
C GLY A 125 -14.43 -12.89 2.35
N LEU A 126 -13.24 -12.95 2.97
CA LEU A 126 -12.30 -14.06 2.80
C LEU A 126 -12.51 -15.08 3.91
N ASP A 127 -12.68 -16.34 3.52
CA ASP A 127 -12.98 -17.44 4.43
C ASP A 127 -11.84 -18.46 4.54
N ASN A 128 -10.98 -18.59 3.53
CA ASN A 128 -9.95 -19.62 3.45
C ASN A 128 -8.55 -19.03 3.26
N ASN A 129 -7.54 -19.76 3.73
CA ASN A 129 -6.13 -19.36 3.57
C ASN A 129 -5.65 -19.58 2.12
N VAL A 130 -4.64 -18.82 1.73
CA VAL A 130 -3.90 -19.00 0.47
C VAL A 130 -2.60 -19.75 0.78
N GLY A 131 -2.61 -21.05 0.63
CA GLY A 131 -1.50 -21.89 1.11
C GLY A 131 -1.31 -21.72 2.62
N GLU A 132 -0.10 -21.33 3.03
CA GLU A 132 0.22 -21.06 4.43
C GLU A 132 -0.08 -19.60 4.87
N PHE A 133 -0.57 -18.74 3.97
CA PHE A 133 -0.90 -17.36 4.27
C PHE A 133 -2.35 -17.24 4.76
N PRO A 134 -2.57 -16.83 6.03
CA PRO A 134 -3.91 -16.57 6.55
C PRO A 134 -4.56 -15.41 5.76
N ALA A 135 -5.74 -15.66 5.17
CA ALA A 135 -6.36 -14.68 4.27
C ALA A 135 -6.80 -13.39 4.98
N ASP A 136 -7.13 -13.47 6.27
CA ASP A 136 -7.47 -12.32 7.10
C ASP A 136 -6.30 -11.32 7.24
N LEU A 137 -5.06 -11.76 7.08
CA LEU A 137 -3.89 -10.87 7.07
C LEU A 137 -3.88 -9.91 5.89
N ALA A 138 -4.54 -10.22 4.78
CA ALA A 138 -4.71 -9.25 3.70
C ALA A 138 -5.54 -8.03 4.16
N ARG A 139 -6.60 -8.28 4.94
CA ARG A 139 -7.40 -7.22 5.55
C ARG A 139 -6.55 -6.40 6.53
N HIS A 140 -5.84 -7.06 7.46
CA HIS A 140 -4.96 -6.39 8.42
C HIS A 140 -3.88 -5.55 7.73
N PHE A 141 -3.30 -6.05 6.64
CA PHE A 141 -2.33 -5.30 5.84
C PHE A 141 -2.92 -3.97 5.34
N PHE A 142 -4.13 -3.99 4.74
CA PHE A 142 -4.77 -2.78 4.24
C PHE A 142 -5.20 -1.83 5.36
N GLU A 143 -5.62 -2.34 6.50
CA GLU A 143 -5.96 -1.55 7.67
C GLU A 143 -4.71 -0.84 8.24
N ALA A 144 -3.62 -1.58 8.45
CA ALA A 144 -2.37 -1.05 8.99
C ALA A 144 -1.72 -0.01 8.05
N ILE A 145 -1.62 -0.32 6.75
CA ILE A 145 -1.01 0.61 5.78
C ILE A 145 -1.81 1.91 5.65
N ALA A 146 -3.14 1.87 5.73
CA ALA A 146 -3.99 3.06 5.64
C ALA A 146 -3.85 3.95 6.87
N VAL A 147 -3.83 3.35 8.07
CA VAL A 147 -3.67 4.07 9.34
C VAL A 147 -2.31 4.74 9.40
N GLU A 148 -1.24 4.01 9.17
CA GLU A 148 0.14 4.48 9.29
C GLU A 148 0.58 5.37 8.11
N GLY A 149 -0.02 5.15 6.93
CA GLY A 149 0.16 6.01 5.75
C GLY A 149 -0.69 7.28 5.79
N ARG A 150 -1.54 7.43 6.81
CA ARG A 150 -2.41 8.58 7.04
C ARG A 150 -3.26 8.92 5.82
N PHE A 151 -3.91 7.90 5.25
CA PHE A 151 -4.86 8.06 4.15
C PHE A 151 -6.15 7.28 4.39
N CYS A 152 -7.23 7.73 3.78
CA CYS A 152 -8.48 6.98 3.76
C CYS A 152 -8.43 5.93 2.65
N LEU A 153 -8.77 4.68 2.97
CA LEU A 153 -8.80 3.55 2.04
C LEU A 153 -10.11 2.79 2.15
N HIS A 154 -10.75 2.57 1.02
CA HIS A 154 -11.85 1.64 0.89
C HIS A 154 -11.45 0.52 -0.05
N ILE A 155 -11.53 -0.74 0.40
CA ILE A 155 -11.41 -1.95 -0.42
C ILE A 155 -12.76 -2.66 -0.43
N ARG A 156 -13.27 -2.94 -1.61
CA ARG A 156 -14.53 -3.65 -1.80
C ARG A 156 -14.39 -4.72 -2.87
N VAL A 157 -14.56 -5.97 -2.48
CA VAL A 157 -14.70 -7.09 -3.43
C VAL A 157 -16.08 -7.04 -4.05
N LEU A 158 -16.14 -6.97 -5.36
CA LEU A 158 -17.38 -6.92 -6.15
C LEU A 158 -17.80 -8.32 -6.61
N SER A 159 -16.82 -9.16 -6.92
CA SER A 159 -16.99 -10.59 -7.20
C SER A 159 -15.68 -11.33 -6.95
N GLY A 160 -15.75 -12.66 -6.81
CA GLY A 160 -14.59 -13.52 -6.65
C GLY A 160 -14.96 -14.75 -5.80
N GLN A 161 -14.25 -15.84 -6.03
CA GLN A 161 -14.43 -17.11 -5.29
C GLN A 161 -13.07 -17.68 -4.83
N ASN A 162 -12.02 -17.43 -5.60
CA ASN A 162 -10.66 -17.85 -5.25
C ASN A 162 -9.97 -16.76 -4.44
N GLU A 163 -9.62 -17.06 -3.19
CA GLU A 163 -9.00 -16.09 -2.27
C GLU A 163 -7.71 -15.48 -2.82
N HIS A 164 -6.87 -16.26 -3.51
CA HIS A 164 -5.68 -15.74 -4.17
C HIS A 164 -6.04 -14.65 -5.19
N HIS A 165 -7.03 -14.96 -6.07
CA HIS A 165 -7.48 -14.01 -7.09
C HIS A 165 -8.09 -12.75 -6.45
N VAL A 166 -8.89 -12.90 -5.41
CA VAL A 166 -9.50 -11.79 -4.67
C VAL A 166 -8.43 -10.91 -4.04
N ILE A 167 -7.48 -11.50 -3.30
CA ILE A 167 -6.41 -10.73 -2.64
C ILE A 167 -5.53 -10.03 -3.68
N GLU A 168 -5.08 -10.74 -4.71
CA GLU A 168 -4.21 -10.15 -5.72
C GLU A 168 -4.92 -9.04 -6.51
N SER A 169 -6.21 -9.21 -6.85
CA SER A 169 -6.99 -8.15 -7.51
C SER A 169 -7.10 -6.90 -6.62
N ALA A 170 -7.24 -7.09 -5.28
CA ALA A 170 -7.27 -6.00 -4.32
C ALA A 170 -5.93 -5.25 -4.25
N PHE A 171 -4.81 -5.97 -4.20
CA PHE A 171 -3.47 -5.36 -4.23
C PHE A 171 -3.19 -4.62 -5.53
N LYS A 172 -3.62 -5.14 -6.68
CA LYS A 172 -3.55 -4.44 -7.98
C LYS A 172 -4.40 -3.17 -8.01
N ALA A 173 -5.63 -3.25 -7.50
CA ALA A 173 -6.53 -2.09 -7.43
C ALA A 173 -5.95 -1.00 -6.52
N PHE A 174 -5.48 -1.38 -5.32
CA PHE A 174 -4.80 -0.50 -4.39
C PHE A 174 -3.56 0.15 -5.02
N ALA A 175 -2.68 -0.66 -5.61
CA ALA A 175 -1.44 -0.18 -6.22
C ALA A 175 -1.70 0.88 -7.29
N ARG A 176 -2.62 0.61 -8.21
CA ARG A 176 -2.99 1.53 -9.29
C ARG A 176 -3.64 2.81 -8.76
N ALA A 177 -4.52 2.69 -7.76
CA ALA A 177 -5.13 3.86 -7.12
C ALA A 177 -4.09 4.70 -6.37
N MET A 178 -3.12 4.06 -5.67
CA MET A 178 -2.03 4.74 -4.98
C MET A 178 -1.12 5.48 -5.97
N GLY A 179 -0.69 4.84 -7.05
CA GLY A 179 0.13 5.48 -8.08
C GLY A 179 -0.56 6.70 -8.71
N ASP A 180 -1.88 6.60 -8.98
CA ASP A 180 -2.63 7.74 -9.52
C ASP A 180 -2.84 8.85 -8.48
N ALA A 181 -3.21 8.51 -7.23
CA ALA A 181 -3.47 9.50 -6.19
C ALA A 181 -2.21 10.28 -5.78
N SER A 182 -1.06 9.59 -5.75
CA SER A 182 0.23 10.17 -5.39
C SER A 182 0.88 10.97 -6.51
N ARG A 183 0.47 10.77 -7.78
CA ARG A 183 1.02 11.46 -8.93
C ARG A 183 0.88 12.98 -8.80
N LEU A 184 1.90 13.72 -9.24
CA LEU A 184 1.82 15.17 -9.34
C LEU A 184 0.81 15.60 -10.40
N ASN A 185 -0.02 16.59 -10.05
CA ASN A 185 -1.03 17.14 -10.94
C ASN A 185 -0.46 18.35 -11.70
N PRO A 186 -0.20 18.24 -13.01
CA PRO A 186 0.39 19.34 -13.77
C PRO A 186 -0.53 20.56 -13.91
N ARG A 187 -1.83 20.41 -13.62
CA ARG A 187 -2.81 21.51 -13.68
C ARG A 187 -2.88 22.33 -12.40
N ASP A 188 -2.31 21.83 -11.31
CA ASP A 188 -2.34 22.49 -10.00
C ASP A 188 -1.03 22.23 -9.24
N PRO A 189 0.11 22.68 -9.79
CA PRO A 189 1.41 22.42 -9.21
C PRO A 189 1.61 23.25 -7.93
N GLY A 190 2.02 22.57 -6.85
CA GLY A 190 2.48 23.22 -5.63
C GLY A 190 1.39 23.74 -4.68
N THR A 191 0.10 23.54 -4.98
CA THR A 191 -0.96 23.84 -4.01
C THR A 191 -1.39 22.58 -3.23
N VAL A 192 -1.91 22.79 -2.02
CA VAL A 192 -2.54 21.70 -1.26
C VAL A 192 -3.93 21.48 -1.83
N PRO A 193 -4.25 20.27 -2.34
CA PRO A 193 -5.54 19.99 -2.98
C PRO A 193 -6.66 19.84 -1.93
N SER A 194 -6.92 20.92 -1.18
CA SER A 194 -7.90 20.98 -0.10
C SER A 194 -8.49 22.37 0.02
N THR A 195 -9.83 22.46 0.14
CA THR A 195 -10.51 23.72 0.41
C THR A 195 -10.16 24.32 1.78
N LYS A 196 -9.57 23.52 2.67
CA LYS A 196 -9.06 23.98 3.98
C LYS A 196 -7.63 24.52 3.92
N GLY A 197 -6.93 24.36 2.78
CA GLY A 197 -5.52 24.72 2.63
C GLY A 197 -4.54 23.79 3.36
N THR A 198 -5.02 22.73 3.99
CA THR A 198 -4.19 21.74 4.70
C THR A 198 -4.76 20.31 4.52
N LEU A 199 -3.89 19.30 4.71
CA LEU A 199 -4.21 17.87 4.74
C LEU A 199 -3.59 17.24 6.02
N ASN A 200 -4.22 17.54 7.17
CA ASN A 200 -3.84 17.05 8.50
C ASN A 200 -5.07 16.51 9.22
#